data_9537651b0eabbfb7fda548745462c97f
#
_entry.id   9537651b0eabbfb7fda548745462c97f
#
_cell.length_a   1.000
_cell.length_b   1.000
_cell.length_c   1.000
_cell.angle_alpha   90.00
_cell.angle_beta   90.00
_cell.angle_gamma   90.00
#
_symmetry.space_group_name_H-M   'P 1'
#
loop_
_entity.id
_entity.type
_entity.pdbx_description
1 polymer ?
#
loop_
_entity_poly.entity_id
_entity_poly.type
_entity_poly.pdbx_seq_one_letter_code
_entity_poly.pdbx_strand_id
1 'polypeptide(L)'
;MWRESKVLKAAMVGIIGGLVASPLFAVEVITREDIVNNVVKKEQLVRLADNAIFLLDTSSSSNEDVPGTGHSKVQVMKSELKKRNEYFPDIGYNMGVYTYTNWEDNYPVQPYDRDKVAAALDKVRDKGGGPTPLASGLRKLEDILKPLSGRTAVFLFWDGGYTGTNPADVARKLAKTYDVCFYVISSATPKRQAELEKDVASLNACSRVIPLADFFNRPDYTSGALFDVKVTEHVVTTTESKLAGLKVDNINFALNETTLADKDKAELDKVAEFMKGHPGSYAVIAGYTDSVGTRDHNEGLSRRRAEMVGGYLKEKHGIDDSRMVLFWYGPENPIVANDTPENQAKNRRVEVNVGLGKS
;
A
#
# COMPACT_ATOMS: atom_id res chain seq x y z
N MET A 1 13.13 28.84 -4.84
CA MET A 1 12.80 28.17 -6.12
C MET A 1 12.20 26.84 -5.73
N TRP A 2 10.89 26.79 -5.58
CA TRP A 2 10.12 25.67 -5.04
C TRP A 2 9.92 24.64 -6.15
N ARG A 3 10.41 23.42 -5.93
CA ARG A 3 9.99 22.30 -6.77
C ARG A 3 8.72 21.74 -6.15
N GLU A 4 7.63 21.94 -6.85
CA GLU A 4 6.37 21.25 -6.57
C GLU A 4 6.60 19.73 -6.61
N SER A 5 6.30 19.06 -5.52
CA SER A 5 6.19 17.60 -5.49
C SER A 5 5.00 17.24 -6.39
N LYS A 6 5.31 16.66 -7.54
CA LYS A 6 4.31 16.14 -8.46
C LYS A 6 3.63 14.94 -7.82
N VAL A 7 2.53 15.17 -7.13
CA VAL A 7 1.48 14.17 -7.03
C VAL A 7 1.17 13.76 -8.46
N LEU A 8 1.27 12.48 -8.77
CA LEU A 8 1.04 11.93 -10.10
C LEU A 8 -0.35 12.34 -10.59
N LYS A 9 -0.42 13.39 -11.39
CA LYS A 9 -1.57 13.64 -12.26
C LYS A 9 -1.47 12.61 -13.38
N ALA A 10 -2.22 11.53 -13.27
CA ALA A 10 -2.47 10.66 -14.41
C ALA A 10 -3.23 11.49 -15.46
N ALA A 11 -2.53 11.88 -16.53
CA ALA A 11 -3.15 12.51 -17.68
C ALA A 11 -4.06 11.47 -18.35
N MET A 12 -5.36 11.70 -18.32
CA MET A 12 -6.31 11.03 -19.20
C MET A 12 -6.05 11.47 -20.63
N VAL A 13 -5.38 10.63 -21.42
CA VAL A 13 -5.46 10.70 -22.87
C VAL A 13 -6.62 9.79 -23.29
N GLY A 14 -7.70 10.41 -23.74
CA GLY A 14 -8.84 9.70 -24.29
C GLY A 14 -8.45 8.97 -25.59
N ILE A 15 -8.60 7.65 -25.57
CA ILE A 15 -8.69 6.84 -26.79
C ILE A 15 -10.10 6.28 -26.84
N ILE A 16 -10.88 6.76 -27.79
CA ILE A 16 -12.17 6.21 -28.17
C ILE A 16 -11.88 4.91 -28.93
N GLY A 17 -12.06 3.78 -28.26
CA GLY A 17 -12.04 2.46 -28.85
C GLY A 17 -12.89 1.54 -27.98
N GLY A 18 -14.06 1.12 -28.51
CA GLY A 18 -15.05 0.35 -27.76
C GLY A 18 -14.49 -0.99 -27.28
N LEU A 19 -14.17 -1.04 -25.98
CA LEU A 19 -14.02 -2.25 -25.22
C LEU A 19 -15.14 -2.25 -24.18
N VAL A 20 -15.91 -3.33 -24.16
CA VAL A 20 -16.93 -3.59 -23.14
C VAL A 20 -16.18 -3.63 -21.80
N ALA A 21 -16.18 -2.52 -21.09
CA ALA A 21 -15.67 -2.45 -19.73
C ALA A 21 -16.59 -3.29 -18.85
N SER A 22 -16.08 -4.43 -18.37
CA SER A 22 -16.70 -5.09 -17.21
C SER A 22 -16.89 -4.03 -16.12
N PRO A 23 -18.05 -3.98 -15.45
CA PRO A 23 -18.26 -3.01 -14.40
C PRO A 23 -17.23 -3.30 -13.30
N LEU A 24 -16.25 -2.43 -13.18
CA LEU A 24 -15.39 -2.34 -11.99
C LEU A 24 -16.37 -2.09 -10.84
N PHE A 25 -16.65 -3.11 -10.06
CA PHE A 25 -17.29 -2.93 -8.76
C PHE A 25 -16.28 -2.19 -7.88
N ALA A 26 -16.23 -0.88 -8.02
CA ALA A 26 -15.51 -0.04 -7.10
C ALA A 26 -16.21 -0.18 -5.75
N VAL A 27 -15.56 -0.84 -4.80
CA VAL A 27 -15.93 -0.69 -3.39
C VAL A 27 -15.54 0.74 -3.04
N GLU A 28 -16.54 1.61 -3.04
CA GLU A 28 -16.38 3.02 -2.75
C GLU A 28 -16.29 3.17 -1.22
N VAL A 29 -15.08 3.27 -0.69
CA VAL A 29 -14.86 3.61 0.70
C VAL A 29 -14.56 5.09 0.78
N ILE A 30 -15.47 5.85 1.38
CA ILE A 30 -15.27 7.27 1.64
C ILE A 30 -14.33 7.40 2.82
N THR A 31 -13.16 7.96 2.60
CA THR A 31 -12.10 8.00 3.59
C THR A 31 -11.88 9.37 4.23
N ARG A 32 -12.29 10.44 3.58
CA ARG A 32 -12.11 11.80 4.11
C ARG A 32 -13.09 12.79 3.49
N GLU A 33 -13.65 13.64 4.33
CA GLU A 33 -14.43 14.80 3.94
C GLU A 33 -13.89 16.04 4.65
N ASP A 34 -13.07 16.83 3.95
CA ASP A 34 -12.56 18.11 4.44
C ASP A 34 -13.43 19.24 3.91
N ILE A 35 -13.99 20.06 4.80
CA ILE A 35 -14.71 21.25 4.40
C ILE A 35 -13.82 22.47 4.64
N VAL A 36 -13.22 22.96 3.57
CA VAL A 36 -12.47 24.21 3.57
C VAL A 36 -13.18 25.19 2.62
N ASN A 37 -13.69 26.30 3.12
CA ASN A 37 -14.36 27.33 2.33
C ASN A 37 -15.57 26.80 1.52
N ASN A 38 -16.40 25.95 2.11
CA ASN A 38 -17.55 25.28 1.45
C ASN A 38 -17.15 24.33 0.30
N VAL A 39 -15.92 23.90 0.23
CA VAL A 39 -15.48 22.81 -0.66
C VAL A 39 -15.33 21.56 0.16
N VAL A 40 -16.08 20.53 -0.18
CA VAL A 40 -15.92 19.19 0.38
C VAL A 40 -14.91 18.43 -0.47
N LYS A 41 -13.83 18.00 0.16
CA LYS A 41 -12.90 17.03 -0.42
C LYS A 41 -13.29 15.64 0.08
N LYS A 42 -13.66 14.79 -0.85
CA LYS A 42 -14.03 13.41 -0.57
C LYS A 42 -12.96 12.49 -1.10
N GLU A 43 -12.33 11.71 -0.23
CA GLU A 43 -11.37 10.68 -0.59
C GLU A 43 -12.07 9.32 -0.63
N GLN A 44 -11.80 8.56 -1.67
CA GLN A 44 -12.39 7.24 -1.89
C GLN A 44 -11.29 6.25 -2.24
N LEU A 45 -11.29 5.07 -1.61
CA LEU A 45 -10.47 3.96 -2.07
C LEU A 45 -11.11 3.33 -3.31
N VAL A 46 -10.35 3.30 -4.39
CA VAL A 46 -10.76 2.69 -5.67
C VAL A 46 -9.86 1.49 -5.92
N ARG A 47 -10.46 0.31 -6.07
CA ARG A 47 -9.71 -0.89 -6.43
C ARG A 47 -9.17 -0.77 -7.85
N LEU A 48 -7.85 -0.95 -8.03
CA LEU A 48 -7.15 -0.90 -9.32
C LEU A 48 -6.86 -2.29 -9.88
N ALA A 49 -6.77 -3.32 -9.03
CA ALA A 49 -6.56 -4.69 -9.43
C ALA A 49 -7.55 -5.62 -8.74
N ASP A 50 -8.06 -6.61 -9.47
CA ASP A 50 -8.96 -7.62 -8.95
C ASP A 50 -8.20 -8.75 -8.25
N ASN A 51 -6.93 -8.94 -8.64
CA ASN A 51 -6.06 -9.96 -8.09
C ASN A 51 -4.68 -9.39 -7.77
N ALA A 52 -4.10 -9.82 -6.65
CA ALA A 52 -2.75 -9.53 -6.20
C ALA A 52 -1.95 -10.83 -6.08
N ILE A 53 -0.79 -10.92 -6.70
CA ILE A 53 0.09 -12.09 -6.60
C ILE A 53 1.46 -11.66 -6.13
N PHE A 54 1.91 -12.18 -5.00
CA PHE A 54 3.28 -12.04 -4.52
C PHE A 54 4.10 -13.25 -4.97
N LEU A 55 5.09 -13.00 -5.82
CA LEU A 55 6.01 -14.01 -6.35
C LEU A 55 7.41 -13.77 -5.80
N LEU A 56 7.85 -14.64 -4.90
CA LEU A 56 8.95 -14.41 -4.00
C LEU A 56 10.21 -15.17 -4.41
N ASP A 57 11.36 -14.50 -4.35
CA ASP A 57 12.68 -15.10 -4.55
C ASP A 57 13.17 -15.78 -3.29
N THR A 58 13.39 -17.09 -3.36
CA THR A 58 14.03 -17.89 -2.32
C THR A 58 15.29 -18.59 -2.82
N SER A 59 15.96 -18.03 -3.85
CA SER A 59 17.21 -18.54 -4.40
C SER A 59 18.40 -18.31 -3.45
N SER A 60 19.58 -18.83 -3.81
CA SER A 60 20.78 -18.66 -2.98
C SER A 60 21.20 -17.20 -2.81
N SER A 61 21.01 -16.34 -3.81
CA SER A 61 21.32 -14.91 -3.73
C SER A 61 20.40 -14.13 -2.79
N SER A 62 19.24 -14.68 -2.44
CA SER A 62 18.34 -14.07 -1.45
C SER A 62 18.89 -14.12 -0.01
N ASN A 63 20.01 -14.85 0.23
CA ASN A 63 20.75 -14.82 1.50
C ASN A 63 21.71 -13.63 1.64
N GLU A 64 21.95 -12.88 0.58
CA GLU A 64 22.80 -11.69 0.67
C GLU A 64 22.15 -10.66 1.62
N ASP A 65 23.02 -9.99 2.40
CA ASP A 65 22.56 -8.99 3.36
C ASP A 65 22.03 -7.73 2.65
N VAL A 66 20.96 -7.19 3.20
CA VAL A 66 20.46 -5.87 2.83
C VAL A 66 21.22 -4.84 3.67
N PRO A 67 21.99 -3.93 3.05
CA PRO A 67 22.80 -2.96 3.79
C PRO A 67 22.00 -2.17 4.83
N GLY A 68 22.53 -2.08 6.04
CA GLY A 68 21.92 -1.31 7.14
C GLY A 68 20.80 -2.02 7.90
N THR A 69 20.37 -3.23 7.49
CA THR A 69 19.27 -3.95 8.15
C THR A 69 19.74 -5.08 9.08
N GLY A 70 20.94 -5.63 8.86
CA GLY A 70 21.42 -6.83 9.55
C GLY A 70 20.66 -8.12 9.18
N HIS A 71 19.89 -8.09 8.11
CA HIS A 71 19.06 -9.20 7.64
C HIS A 71 19.29 -9.49 6.16
N SER A 72 19.09 -10.74 5.76
CA SER A 72 19.15 -11.14 4.36
C SER A 72 17.94 -10.63 3.56
N LYS A 73 18.08 -10.59 2.22
CA LYS A 73 17.00 -10.16 1.30
C LYS A 73 15.70 -10.93 1.55
N VAL A 74 15.76 -12.26 1.75
CA VAL A 74 14.57 -13.08 2.00
C VAL A 74 13.92 -12.75 3.35
N GLN A 75 14.71 -12.51 4.39
CA GLN A 75 14.19 -12.12 5.71
C GLN A 75 13.53 -10.75 5.68
N VAL A 76 14.18 -9.79 5.03
CA VAL A 76 13.64 -8.43 4.87
C VAL A 76 12.35 -8.45 4.05
N MET A 77 12.33 -9.13 2.91
CA MET A 77 11.14 -9.31 2.08
C MET A 77 9.96 -9.90 2.89
N LYS A 78 10.20 -10.99 3.60
CA LYS A 78 9.20 -11.66 4.42
C LYS A 78 8.66 -10.74 5.52
N SER A 79 9.54 -10.07 6.27
CA SER A 79 9.15 -9.19 7.36
C SER A 79 8.35 -7.99 6.86
N GLU A 80 8.74 -7.39 5.74
CA GLU A 80 8.02 -6.25 5.17
C GLU A 80 6.66 -6.63 4.60
N LEU A 81 6.55 -7.77 3.94
CA LEU A 81 5.25 -8.25 3.47
C LEU A 81 4.30 -8.55 4.64
N LYS A 82 4.80 -9.11 5.74
CA LYS A 82 3.99 -9.32 6.96
C LYS A 82 3.49 -7.99 7.51
N LYS A 83 4.35 -6.99 7.66
CA LYS A 83 3.97 -5.66 8.11
C LYS A 83 2.93 -5.01 7.17
N ARG A 84 3.12 -5.13 5.85
CA ARG A 84 2.15 -4.59 4.88
C ARG A 84 0.81 -5.31 4.92
N ASN A 85 0.82 -6.62 5.15
CA ASN A 85 -0.39 -7.41 5.29
C ASN A 85 -1.26 -6.95 6.46
N GLU A 86 -0.67 -6.39 7.52
CA GLU A 86 -1.42 -5.79 8.64
C GLU A 86 -2.30 -4.61 8.20
N TYR A 87 -1.93 -3.93 7.10
CA TYR A 87 -2.54 -2.68 6.64
C TYR A 87 -3.14 -2.74 5.24
N PHE A 88 -3.21 -3.91 4.61
CA PHE A 88 -3.92 -4.03 3.35
C PHE A 88 -5.42 -3.85 3.57
N PRO A 89 -6.05 -2.90 2.88
CA PRO A 89 -7.50 -2.76 2.97
C PRO A 89 -8.18 -3.97 2.33
N ASP A 90 -9.18 -4.52 3.00
CA ASP A 90 -10.03 -5.54 2.38
C ASP A 90 -11.09 -4.85 1.54
N ILE A 91 -10.80 -4.71 0.26
CA ILE A 91 -11.69 -4.10 -0.75
C ILE A 91 -12.10 -5.10 -1.83
N GLY A 92 -12.12 -6.39 -1.47
CA GLY A 92 -12.67 -7.47 -2.29
C GLY A 92 -11.79 -7.93 -3.45
N TYR A 93 -10.47 -7.89 -3.32
CA TYR A 93 -9.54 -8.51 -4.26
C TYR A 93 -9.18 -9.94 -3.82
N ASN A 94 -8.73 -10.76 -4.80
CA ASN A 94 -8.09 -12.02 -4.49
C ASN A 94 -6.59 -11.81 -4.26
N MET A 95 -5.97 -12.67 -3.44
CA MET A 95 -4.53 -12.64 -3.21
C MET A 95 -3.92 -14.03 -3.37
N GLY A 96 -2.67 -14.09 -3.83
CA GLY A 96 -1.86 -15.29 -3.90
C GLY A 96 -0.43 -15.03 -3.43
N VAL A 97 0.21 -16.01 -2.78
CA VAL A 97 1.60 -15.96 -2.33
C VAL A 97 2.33 -17.22 -2.79
N TYR A 98 3.35 -17.05 -3.60
CA TYR A 98 4.13 -18.13 -4.20
C TYR A 98 5.63 -17.88 -4.07
N THR A 99 6.41 -18.95 -4.03
CA THR A 99 7.87 -18.88 -4.24
C THR A 99 8.22 -19.55 -5.56
N TYR A 100 9.22 -19.03 -6.31
CA TYR A 100 9.51 -19.56 -7.65
C TYR A 100 10.80 -20.40 -7.75
N THR A 101 11.68 -20.37 -6.75
CA THR A 101 12.92 -21.17 -6.77
C THR A 101 12.63 -22.67 -6.75
N ASN A 102 11.79 -23.12 -5.83
CA ASN A 102 11.26 -24.49 -5.75
C ASN A 102 9.74 -24.41 -5.71
N TRP A 103 9.13 -23.87 -6.69
CA TRP A 103 7.72 -23.53 -6.73
C TRP A 103 6.86 -24.06 -5.56
N GLU A 104 6.44 -23.17 -4.68
CA GLU A 104 5.59 -23.50 -3.54
C GLU A 104 4.33 -22.60 -3.59
N ASP A 105 3.16 -23.23 -3.47
CA ASP A 105 1.87 -22.58 -3.38
C ASP A 105 1.59 -22.26 -1.91
N ASN A 106 2.20 -21.20 -1.38
CA ASN A 106 2.05 -20.85 0.04
C ASN A 106 0.63 -20.38 0.38
N TYR A 107 0.02 -19.64 -0.54
CA TYR A 107 -1.38 -19.20 -0.52
C TYR A 107 -1.89 -19.13 -1.96
N PRO A 108 -2.60 -20.15 -2.46
CA PRO A 108 -3.20 -20.10 -3.80
C PRO A 108 -4.17 -18.94 -3.95
N VAL A 109 -4.28 -18.36 -5.16
CA VAL A 109 -5.15 -17.20 -5.39
C VAL A 109 -6.58 -17.51 -4.98
N GLN A 110 -7.08 -16.75 -4.03
CA GLN A 110 -8.42 -16.85 -3.46
C GLN A 110 -8.78 -15.50 -2.82
N PRO A 111 -10.03 -15.27 -2.37
CA PRO A 111 -10.40 -14.04 -1.67
C PRO A 111 -9.42 -13.73 -0.53
N TYR A 112 -9.00 -12.47 -0.46
CA TYR A 112 -8.04 -12.01 0.54
C TYR A 112 -8.53 -12.32 1.95
N ASP A 113 -7.65 -12.91 2.74
CA ASP A 113 -7.84 -13.21 4.15
C ASP A 113 -6.53 -12.89 4.86
N ARG A 114 -6.53 -11.85 5.67
CA ARG A 114 -5.32 -11.32 6.32
C ARG A 114 -4.57 -12.38 7.12
N ASP A 115 -5.29 -13.14 7.93
CA ASP A 115 -4.68 -14.13 8.84
C ASP A 115 -4.09 -15.30 8.06
N LYS A 116 -4.77 -15.75 7.02
CA LYS A 116 -4.27 -16.83 6.16
C LYS A 116 -3.05 -16.38 5.34
N VAL A 117 -3.03 -15.15 4.87
CA VAL A 117 -1.87 -14.56 4.17
C VAL A 117 -0.69 -14.43 5.15
N ALA A 118 -0.91 -13.96 6.38
CA ALA A 118 0.12 -13.92 7.42
C ALA A 118 0.71 -15.30 7.69
N ALA A 119 -0.16 -16.31 7.87
CA ALA A 119 0.26 -17.72 8.08
C ALA A 119 1.00 -18.30 6.85
N ALA A 120 0.65 -17.89 5.65
CA ALA A 120 1.36 -18.29 4.43
C ALA A 120 2.76 -17.67 4.35
N LEU A 121 2.89 -16.40 4.69
CA LEU A 121 4.19 -15.72 4.78
C LEU A 121 5.09 -16.36 5.85
N ASP A 122 4.54 -16.85 6.95
CA ASP A 122 5.32 -17.58 7.97
C ASP A 122 5.93 -18.88 7.45
N LYS A 123 5.27 -19.55 6.50
CA LYS A 123 5.78 -20.79 5.86
C LYS A 123 6.93 -20.52 4.89
N VAL A 124 7.05 -19.30 4.34
CA VAL A 124 8.18 -18.95 3.48
C VAL A 124 9.47 -19.09 4.27
N ARG A 125 10.43 -19.84 3.73
CA ARG A 125 11.71 -20.14 4.40
C ARG A 125 12.52 -18.88 4.68
N ASP A 126 13.25 -18.87 5.80
CA ASP A 126 14.10 -17.72 6.19
C ASP A 126 15.49 -17.75 5.55
N LYS A 127 15.81 -18.84 4.85
CA LYS A 127 17.07 -19.00 4.08
C LYS A 127 16.76 -19.45 2.68
N GLY A 128 17.30 -18.74 1.73
CA GLY A 128 17.25 -19.10 0.31
C GLY A 128 18.19 -20.28 -0.02
N GLY A 129 17.96 -20.91 -1.14
CA GLY A 129 18.80 -21.99 -1.64
C GLY A 129 18.42 -22.42 -3.05
N GLY A 130 19.43 -22.79 -3.84
CA GLY A 130 19.25 -23.22 -5.22
C GLY A 130 19.33 -22.08 -6.26
N PRO A 131 19.05 -22.40 -7.53
CA PRO A 131 19.12 -21.48 -8.66
C PRO A 131 17.97 -20.46 -8.64
N THR A 132 17.99 -19.53 -9.59
CA THR A 132 16.94 -18.53 -9.84
C THR A 132 16.20 -18.85 -11.14
N PRO A 133 15.31 -19.85 -11.21
CA PRO A 133 14.63 -20.30 -12.43
C PRO A 133 13.38 -19.44 -12.73
N LEU A 134 13.52 -18.13 -12.75
CA LEU A 134 12.38 -17.19 -12.86
C LEU A 134 11.51 -17.43 -14.08
N ALA A 135 12.11 -17.74 -15.24
CA ALA A 135 11.33 -18.07 -16.44
C ALA A 135 10.40 -19.29 -16.24
N SER A 136 10.84 -20.29 -15.48
CA SER A 136 9.98 -21.44 -15.12
C SER A 136 8.88 -21.05 -14.16
N GLY A 137 9.17 -20.18 -13.18
CA GLY A 137 8.16 -19.62 -12.29
C GLY A 137 7.09 -18.84 -13.06
N LEU A 138 7.49 -17.99 -14.00
CA LEU A 138 6.56 -17.23 -14.85
C LEU A 138 5.70 -18.14 -15.76
N ARG A 139 6.21 -19.29 -16.21
CA ARG A 139 5.37 -20.26 -16.95
C ARG A 139 4.31 -20.89 -16.03
N LYS A 140 4.64 -21.20 -14.78
CA LYS A 140 3.64 -21.66 -13.80
C LYS A 140 2.63 -20.57 -13.44
N LEU A 141 3.08 -19.31 -13.40
CA LEU A 141 2.19 -18.18 -13.21
C LEU A 141 1.14 -18.08 -14.34
N GLU A 142 1.47 -18.50 -15.58
CA GLU A 142 0.52 -18.55 -16.70
C GLU A 142 -0.70 -19.44 -16.35
N ASP A 143 -0.48 -20.59 -15.71
CA ASP A 143 -1.58 -21.49 -15.33
C ASP A 143 -2.49 -20.89 -14.24
N ILE A 144 -1.92 -20.05 -13.38
CA ILE A 144 -2.67 -19.31 -12.37
C ILE A 144 -3.48 -18.17 -13.00
N LEU A 145 -2.90 -17.45 -13.97
CA LEU A 145 -3.57 -16.34 -14.62
C LEU A 145 -4.76 -16.77 -15.52
N LYS A 146 -4.68 -17.97 -16.14
CA LYS A 146 -5.72 -18.46 -17.06
C LYS A 146 -7.15 -18.41 -16.50
N PRO A 147 -7.45 -18.86 -15.27
CA PRO A 147 -8.79 -18.83 -14.71
C PRO A 147 -9.20 -17.48 -14.13
N LEU A 148 -8.25 -16.52 -13.98
CA LEU A 148 -8.53 -15.24 -13.35
C LEU A 148 -9.22 -14.28 -14.31
N SER A 149 -10.11 -13.49 -13.79
CA SER A 149 -10.74 -12.36 -14.47
C SER A 149 -10.28 -11.04 -13.87
N GLY A 150 -10.34 -9.98 -14.68
CA GLY A 150 -9.93 -8.65 -14.29
C GLY A 150 -8.41 -8.48 -14.22
N ARG A 151 -7.99 -7.32 -13.72
CA ARG A 151 -6.57 -6.97 -13.64
C ARG A 151 -5.86 -7.74 -12.53
N THR A 152 -4.66 -8.25 -12.84
CA THR A 152 -3.78 -8.89 -11.87
C THR A 152 -2.52 -8.05 -11.66
N ALA A 153 -2.25 -7.63 -10.41
CA ALA A 153 -1.00 -7.04 -9.99
C ALA A 153 -0.05 -8.13 -9.48
N VAL A 154 1.08 -8.33 -10.16
CA VAL A 154 2.12 -9.28 -9.76
C VAL A 154 3.27 -8.53 -9.12
N PHE A 155 3.48 -8.70 -7.82
CA PHE A 155 4.63 -8.19 -7.08
C PHE A 155 5.73 -9.24 -7.12
N LEU A 156 6.68 -9.04 -8.03
CA LEU A 156 7.80 -9.94 -8.24
C LEU A 156 9.03 -9.44 -7.47
N PHE A 157 9.44 -10.16 -6.44
CA PHE A 157 10.69 -9.90 -5.74
C PHE A 157 11.84 -10.56 -6.49
N TRP A 158 12.83 -9.76 -6.92
CA TRP A 158 13.88 -10.25 -7.78
C TRP A 158 15.15 -9.35 -7.73
N ASP A 159 16.34 -9.97 -7.78
CA ASP A 159 17.63 -9.26 -7.79
C ASP A 159 18.23 -9.08 -9.19
N GLY A 160 17.48 -9.42 -10.24
CA GLY A 160 17.91 -9.35 -11.64
C GLY A 160 18.73 -10.54 -12.11
N GLY A 161 19.12 -11.46 -11.23
CA GLY A 161 19.77 -12.71 -11.60
C GLY A 161 18.77 -13.76 -12.08
N TYR A 162 19.17 -14.62 -13.03
CA TYR A 162 18.37 -15.76 -13.43
C TYR A 162 19.23 -16.91 -13.94
N THR A 163 18.68 -18.12 -13.91
CA THR A 163 19.29 -19.32 -14.48
C THR A 163 18.42 -19.84 -15.63
N GLY A 164 19.05 -20.25 -16.72
CA GLY A 164 18.36 -20.81 -17.88
C GLY A 164 17.82 -19.74 -18.85
N THR A 165 16.55 -19.85 -19.22
CA THR A 165 15.90 -18.97 -20.20
C THR A 165 15.74 -17.55 -19.66
N ASN A 166 15.88 -16.54 -20.52
CA ASN A 166 15.60 -15.15 -20.17
C ASN A 166 14.12 -14.97 -19.74
N PRO A 167 13.85 -14.50 -18.52
CA PRO A 167 12.49 -14.34 -18.02
C PRO A 167 11.71 -13.22 -18.72
N ALA A 168 12.40 -12.22 -19.32
CA ALA A 168 11.76 -11.09 -19.98
C ALA A 168 10.85 -11.51 -21.14
N ASP A 169 11.24 -12.55 -21.89
CA ASP A 169 10.42 -13.05 -22.99
C ASP A 169 9.12 -13.71 -22.52
N VAL A 170 9.20 -14.44 -21.40
CA VAL A 170 8.02 -15.06 -20.78
C VAL A 170 7.11 -13.98 -20.20
N ALA A 171 7.68 -13.01 -19.47
CA ALA A 171 6.91 -11.89 -18.91
C ALA A 171 6.20 -11.08 -20.01
N ARG A 172 6.88 -10.84 -21.15
CA ARG A 172 6.31 -10.13 -22.30
C ARG A 172 5.13 -10.90 -22.94
N LYS A 173 5.25 -12.23 -23.03
CA LYS A 173 4.13 -13.07 -23.48
C LYS A 173 2.93 -12.95 -22.53
N LEU A 174 3.16 -13.05 -21.22
CA LEU A 174 2.10 -12.93 -20.22
C LEU A 174 1.42 -11.56 -20.28
N ALA A 175 2.20 -10.48 -20.34
CA ALA A 175 1.68 -9.11 -20.39
C ALA A 175 0.87 -8.81 -21.68
N LYS A 176 1.12 -9.55 -22.78
CA LYS A 176 0.34 -9.46 -24.02
C LYS A 176 -0.93 -10.30 -24.00
N THR A 177 -0.94 -11.38 -23.21
CA THR A 177 -2.04 -12.35 -23.20
C THR A 177 -3.08 -12.06 -22.13
N TYR A 178 -2.65 -11.51 -21.00
CA TYR A 178 -3.47 -11.26 -19.81
C TYR A 178 -3.42 -9.78 -19.39
N ASP A 179 -4.47 -9.29 -18.72
CA ASP A 179 -4.41 -7.98 -18.06
C ASP A 179 -3.59 -8.08 -16.76
N VAL A 180 -2.26 -8.14 -16.94
CA VAL A 180 -1.30 -8.30 -15.84
C VAL A 180 -0.29 -7.14 -15.81
N CYS A 181 -0.08 -6.58 -14.64
CA CYS A 181 0.93 -5.57 -14.37
C CYS A 181 2.03 -6.17 -13.49
N PHE A 182 3.28 -6.09 -13.92
CA PHE A 182 4.43 -6.55 -13.14
C PHE A 182 5.04 -5.38 -12.34
N TYR A 183 5.01 -5.50 -11.03
CA TYR A 183 5.68 -4.62 -10.08
C TYR A 183 6.91 -5.35 -9.57
N VAL A 184 8.05 -5.11 -10.21
CA VAL A 184 9.31 -5.80 -9.87
C VAL A 184 9.97 -5.09 -8.70
N ILE A 185 9.92 -5.71 -7.53
CA ILE A 185 10.58 -5.23 -6.31
C ILE A 185 12.04 -5.67 -6.39
N SER A 186 12.91 -4.73 -6.74
CA SER A 186 14.27 -5.05 -7.16
C SER A 186 15.31 -4.77 -6.06
N SER A 187 16.11 -5.78 -5.76
CA SER A 187 17.35 -5.68 -4.99
C SER A 187 18.60 -5.79 -5.86
N ALA A 188 18.47 -5.50 -7.17
CA ALA A 188 19.55 -5.58 -8.14
C ALA A 188 20.64 -4.51 -7.92
N THR A 189 21.86 -4.79 -8.37
CA THR A 189 22.91 -3.77 -8.46
C THR A 189 22.52 -2.67 -9.45
N PRO A 190 23.06 -1.44 -9.36
CA PRO A 190 22.67 -0.33 -10.23
C PRO A 190 22.74 -0.65 -11.73
N LYS A 191 23.75 -1.41 -12.17
CA LYS A 191 23.87 -1.81 -13.59
C LYS A 191 22.73 -2.73 -14.02
N ARG A 192 22.41 -3.75 -13.23
CA ARG A 192 21.28 -4.67 -13.49
C ARG A 192 19.94 -3.97 -13.35
N GLN A 193 19.83 -3.03 -12.43
CA GLN A 193 18.64 -2.23 -12.22
C GLN A 193 18.23 -1.50 -13.52
N ALA A 194 19.19 -0.85 -14.20
CA ALA A 194 18.92 -0.14 -15.45
C ALA A 194 18.47 -1.07 -16.61
N GLU A 195 19.01 -2.29 -16.66
CA GLU A 195 18.58 -3.30 -17.62
C GLU A 195 17.15 -3.78 -17.34
N LEU A 196 16.84 -4.04 -16.06
CA LEU A 196 15.51 -4.41 -15.61
C LEU A 196 14.46 -3.34 -15.91
N GLU A 197 14.77 -2.08 -15.64
CA GLU A 197 13.87 -0.95 -15.89
C GLU A 197 13.49 -0.89 -17.37
N LYS A 198 14.44 -1.11 -18.27
CA LYS A 198 14.19 -1.16 -19.71
C LYS A 198 13.31 -2.34 -20.10
N ASP A 199 13.61 -3.53 -19.60
CA ASP A 199 12.85 -4.74 -19.93
C ASP A 199 11.41 -4.64 -19.42
N VAL A 200 11.23 -4.23 -18.15
CA VAL A 200 9.91 -4.11 -17.53
C VAL A 200 9.08 -2.99 -18.16
N ALA A 201 9.69 -1.85 -18.49
CA ALA A 201 9.00 -0.77 -19.20
C ALA A 201 8.50 -1.18 -20.59
N SER A 202 9.12 -2.19 -21.20
CA SER A 202 8.70 -2.74 -22.49
C SER A 202 7.49 -3.68 -22.42
N LEU A 203 7.05 -4.10 -21.23
CA LEU A 203 5.96 -5.06 -21.07
C LEU A 203 4.60 -4.41 -21.36
N ASN A 204 4.27 -3.36 -20.63
CA ASN A 204 3.07 -2.53 -20.78
C ASN A 204 3.17 -1.26 -19.96
N ALA A 205 2.16 -0.38 -20.06
CA ALA A 205 2.17 0.93 -19.39
C ALA A 205 2.06 0.87 -17.85
N CYS A 206 1.57 -0.23 -17.27
CA CYS A 206 1.40 -0.37 -15.83
C CYS A 206 2.56 -1.08 -15.13
N SER A 207 3.39 -1.84 -15.86
CA SER A 207 4.53 -2.54 -15.29
C SER A 207 5.68 -1.59 -14.97
N ARG A 208 6.33 -1.78 -13.82
CA ARG A 208 7.43 -0.91 -13.36
C ARG A 208 8.36 -1.65 -12.41
N VAL A 209 9.57 -1.14 -12.30
CA VAL A 209 10.54 -1.56 -11.28
C VAL A 209 10.45 -0.62 -10.08
N ILE A 210 10.49 -1.19 -8.91
CA ILE A 210 10.47 -0.49 -7.62
C ILE A 210 11.72 -0.93 -6.86
N PRO A 211 12.66 -0.04 -6.56
CA PRO A 211 13.79 -0.39 -5.72
C PRO A 211 13.34 -0.94 -4.37
N LEU A 212 14.03 -1.96 -3.85
CA LEU A 212 13.65 -2.61 -2.60
C LEU A 212 13.58 -1.61 -1.43
N ALA A 213 14.51 -0.67 -1.36
CA ALA A 213 14.52 0.38 -0.34
C ALA A 213 13.28 1.29 -0.42
N ASP A 214 12.85 1.63 -1.65
CA ASP A 214 11.65 2.44 -1.86
C ASP A 214 10.39 1.66 -1.48
N PHE A 215 10.34 0.37 -1.79
CA PHE A 215 9.22 -0.48 -1.40
C PHE A 215 9.05 -0.53 0.13
N PHE A 216 10.14 -0.50 0.90
CA PHE A 216 10.07 -0.49 2.37
C PHE A 216 9.59 0.84 2.94
N ASN A 217 10.06 1.94 2.34
CA ASN A 217 9.88 3.27 2.90
C ASN A 217 8.56 3.93 2.46
N ARG A 218 7.87 3.37 1.46
CA ARG A 218 6.68 4.00 0.88
C ARG A 218 5.49 3.06 0.83
N PRO A 219 4.48 3.29 1.67
CA PRO A 219 3.22 2.53 1.63
C PRO A 219 2.45 2.74 0.33
N ASP A 220 2.61 3.88 -0.34
CA ASP A 220 1.97 4.27 -1.58
C ASP A 220 2.34 3.41 -2.80
N TYR A 221 3.40 2.60 -2.75
CA TYR A 221 3.70 1.66 -3.85
C TYR A 221 2.71 0.50 -3.96
N THR A 222 2.10 0.07 -2.89
CA THR A 222 0.98 -0.88 -2.94
C THR A 222 -0.34 -0.17 -3.23
N SER A 223 -0.52 1.08 -2.78
CA SER A 223 -1.62 1.93 -3.21
C SER A 223 -1.47 2.20 -4.68
N GLY A 224 -1.07 2.64 -5.46
CA GLY A 224 -0.98 2.79 -6.92
C GLY A 224 -0.95 1.49 -7.75
N ALA A 225 -0.93 0.32 -7.12
CA ALA A 225 -0.95 -0.99 -7.77
C ALA A 225 -2.25 -1.77 -7.51
N LEU A 226 -2.69 -1.83 -6.27
CA LEU A 226 -3.87 -2.57 -5.85
C LEU A 226 -5.10 -1.67 -5.69
N PHE A 227 -4.89 -0.46 -5.21
CA PHE A 227 -5.93 0.53 -5.00
C PHE A 227 -5.36 1.94 -5.19
N ASP A 228 -6.24 2.90 -5.37
CA ASP A 228 -5.93 4.33 -5.44
C ASP A 228 -6.84 5.09 -4.48
N VAL A 229 -6.39 6.27 -4.08
CA VAL A 229 -7.21 7.23 -3.32
C VAL A 229 -7.70 8.29 -4.30
N LYS A 230 -8.94 8.19 -4.69
CA LYS A 230 -9.58 9.18 -5.55
C LYS A 230 -10.07 10.34 -4.72
N VAL A 231 -9.56 11.53 -4.98
CA VAL A 231 -10.04 12.76 -4.36
C VAL A 231 -11.05 13.42 -5.28
N THR A 232 -12.27 13.64 -4.79
CA THR A 232 -13.28 14.44 -5.47
C THR A 232 -13.54 15.71 -4.66
N GLU A 233 -13.58 16.85 -5.35
CA GLU A 233 -13.91 18.14 -4.75
C GLU A 233 -15.25 18.61 -5.30
N HIS A 234 -16.18 19.00 -4.44
CA HIS A 234 -17.41 19.65 -4.85
C HIS A 234 -17.80 20.77 -3.87
N VAL A 235 -18.37 21.82 -4.42
CA VAL A 235 -18.86 22.94 -3.62
C VAL A 235 -20.20 22.54 -3.03
N VAL A 236 -20.33 22.50 -1.69
CA VAL A 236 -21.59 22.24 -1.03
C VAL A 236 -22.39 23.53 -0.84
N THR A 237 -23.60 23.51 -1.31
CA THR A 237 -24.62 24.45 -0.87
C THR A 237 -25.15 23.97 0.49
N THR A 238 -25.46 24.91 1.37
CA THR A 238 -25.78 24.75 2.80
C THR A 238 -26.81 23.65 3.17
N THR A 239 -27.40 22.99 2.20
CA THR A 239 -28.43 21.93 2.43
C THR A 239 -27.84 20.52 2.52
N GLU A 240 -26.59 20.28 2.08
CA GLU A 240 -25.98 18.94 2.06
C GLU A 240 -25.08 18.65 3.28
N SER A 241 -24.85 19.64 4.14
CA SER A 241 -23.98 19.52 5.34
C SER A 241 -24.51 18.60 6.45
N LYS A 242 -25.65 17.91 6.25
CA LYS A 242 -26.22 16.98 7.24
C LYS A 242 -25.72 15.54 7.13
N LEU A 243 -24.87 15.23 6.14
CA LEU A 243 -24.26 13.90 5.96
C LEU A 243 -22.77 13.87 6.32
N ALA A 244 -22.28 14.91 7.00
CA ALA A 244 -20.93 14.96 7.52
C ALA A 244 -20.72 13.82 8.51
N GLY A 245 -19.76 12.94 8.23
CA GLY A 245 -19.31 11.92 9.16
C GLY A 245 -18.77 12.54 10.46
N LEU A 246 -18.39 11.72 11.38
CA LEU A 246 -17.85 12.14 12.68
C LEU A 246 -16.64 13.08 12.46
N LYS A 247 -16.76 14.34 12.92
CA LYS A 247 -15.62 15.26 12.97
C LYS A 247 -14.74 14.86 14.15
N VAL A 248 -13.50 14.53 13.86
CA VAL A 248 -12.49 14.16 14.85
C VAL A 248 -11.41 15.21 14.85
N ASP A 249 -11.04 15.71 16.03
CA ASP A 249 -9.90 16.61 16.15
C ASP A 249 -8.59 15.85 15.91
N ASN A 250 -7.57 16.55 15.40
CA ASN A 250 -6.27 15.97 15.20
C ASN A 250 -5.68 15.43 16.50
N ILE A 251 -5.18 14.21 16.48
CA ILE A 251 -4.45 13.60 17.57
C ILE A 251 -3.03 14.13 17.54
N ASN A 252 -2.62 14.91 18.53
CA ASN A 252 -1.34 15.61 18.54
C ASN A 252 -0.32 14.91 19.44
N PHE A 253 0.96 14.98 19.05
CA PHE A 253 2.05 14.31 19.75
C PHE A 253 3.14 15.30 20.17
N ALA A 254 3.75 15.04 21.31
CA ALA A 254 4.96 15.74 21.71
C ALA A 254 6.14 15.39 20.79
N LEU A 255 7.22 16.17 20.87
CA LEU A 255 8.42 15.94 20.05
C LEU A 255 8.99 14.54 20.33
N ASN A 256 9.20 13.77 19.28
CA ASN A 256 9.67 12.37 19.30
C ASN A 256 8.80 11.39 20.13
N GLU A 257 7.60 11.78 20.52
CA GLU A 257 6.69 10.94 21.30
C GLU A 257 5.64 10.25 20.39
N THR A 258 5.17 9.12 20.91
CA THR A 258 4.06 8.34 20.32
C THR A 258 2.93 8.08 21.32
N THR A 259 3.04 8.63 22.53
CA THR A 259 2.09 8.42 23.62
C THR A 259 0.82 9.25 23.37
N LEU A 260 -0.34 8.61 23.51
CA LEU A 260 -1.65 9.27 23.42
C LEU A 260 -1.99 9.99 24.72
N ALA A 261 -2.30 11.28 24.63
CA ALA A 261 -2.82 12.03 25.76
C ALA A 261 -4.29 11.65 26.05
N ASP A 262 -4.77 11.89 27.26
CA ASP A 262 -6.13 11.49 27.64
C ASP A 262 -7.23 12.21 26.83
N LYS A 263 -6.99 13.47 26.44
CA LYS A 263 -7.88 14.20 25.53
C LYS A 263 -7.99 13.52 24.15
N ASP A 264 -6.87 12.99 23.64
CA ASP A 264 -6.80 12.33 22.34
C ASP A 264 -7.47 10.95 22.39
N LYS A 265 -7.32 10.25 23.52
CA LYS A 265 -8.07 9.00 23.77
C LYS A 265 -9.58 9.25 23.77
N ALA A 266 -10.05 10.36 24.36
CA ALA A 266 -11.47 10.72 24.35
C ALA A 266 -12.00 10.99 22.92
N GLU A 267 -11.19 11.57 22.02
CA GLU A 267 -11.54 11.71 20.61
C GLU A 267 -11.62 10.34 19.92
N LEU A 268 -10.67 9.45 20.18
CA LEU A 268 -10.67 8.09 19.64
C LEU A 268 -11.82 7.23 20.18
N ASP A 269 -12.24 7.45 21.41
CA ASP A 269 -13.42 6.80 22.00
C ASP A 269 -14.68 7.15 21.19
N LYS A 270 -14.84 8.41 20.75
CA LYS A 270 -15.94 8.84 19.87
C LYS A 270 -15.90 8.15 18.51
N VAL A 271 -14.68 8.03 17.94
CA VAL A 271 -14.44 7.29 16.68
C VAL A 271 -14.92 5.85 16.83
N ALA A 272 -14.50 5.18 17.89
CA ALA A 272 -14.85 3.79 18.14
C ALA A 272 -16.37 3.59 18.33
N GLU A 273 -17.02 4.47 19.08
CA GLU A 273 -18.48 4.43 19.27
C GLU A 273 -19.22 4.60 17.94
N PHE A 274 -18.78 5.58 17.11
CA PHE A 274 -19.35 5.76 15.79
C PHE A 274 -19.17 4.50 14.92
N MET A 275 -17.97 3.95 14.88
CA MET A 275 -17.67 2.76 14.09
C MET A 275 -18.46 1.52 14.55
N LYS A 276 -18.68 1.37 15.86
CA LYS A 276 -19.53 0.30 16.41
C LYS A 276 -20.99 0.45 16.00
N GLY A 277 -21.50 1.68 15.99
CA GLY A 277 -22.86 2.00 15.54
C GLY A 277 -23.05 1.85 14.01
N HIS A 278 -21.96 1.82 13.25
CA HIS A 278 -21.95 1.75 11.79
C HIS A 278 -21.01 0.63 11.31
N PRO A 279 -21.43 -0.64 11.29
CA PRO A 279 -20.56 -1.78 10.97
C PRO A 279 -19.87 -1.70 9.60
N GLY A 280 -20.43 -1.00 8.64
CA GLY A 280 -19.83 -0.77 7.31
C GLY A 280 -18.86 0.44 7.25
N SER A 281 -18.56 1.12 8.36
CA SER A 281 -17.64 2.26 8.36
C SER A 281 -16.18 1.83 8.43
N TYR A 282 -15.30 2.70 7.90
CA TYR A 282 -13.83 2.54 7.92
C TYR A 282 -13.18 3.78 8.50
N ALA A 283 -12.05 3.59 9.18
CA ALA A 283 -11.19 4.67 9.64
C ALA A 283 -9.92 4.73 8.78
N VAL A 284 -9.59 5.93 8.28
CA VAL A 284 -8.29 6.23 7.68
C VAL A 284 -7.46 7.00 8.71
N ILE A 285 -6.31 6.47 9.02
CA ILE A 285 -5.42 6.95 10.07
C ILE A 285 -4.12 7.37 9.42
N ALA A 286 -3.86 8.69 9.35
CA ALA A 286 -2.70 9.25 8.66
C ALA A 286 -1.76 9.96 9.62
N GLY A 287 -0.52 9.47 9.75
CA GLY A 287 0.50 10.03 10.62
C GLY A 287 1.39 11.06 9.93
N TYR A 288 1.73 12.14 10.66
CA TYR A 288 2.59 13.23 10.21
C TYR A 288 3.59 13.63 11.29
N THR A 289 4.68 14.29 10.87
CA THR A 289 5.65 14.92 11.76
C THR A 289 5.81 16.41 11.42
N ASP A 290 6.55 17.11 12.25
CA ASP A 290 7.18 18.37 11.84
C ASP A 290 8.39 18.10 10.92
N SER A 291 9.10 19.17 10.54
CA SER A 291 10.27 19.08 9.66
C SER A 291 11.60 18.84 10.41
N VAL A 292 11.58 18.64 11.73
CA VAL A 292 12.79 18.42 12.52
C VAL A 292 13.28 16.99 12.41
N GLY A 293 14.55 16.79 12.05
CA GLY A 293 15.17 15.48 11.89
C GLY A 293 15.33 15.03 10.44
N THR A 294 15.80 13.79 10.26
CA THR A 294 15.95 13.19 8.94
C THR A 294 14.61 12.70 8.41
N ARG A 295 14.49 12.57 7.11
CA ARG A 295 13.30 12.05 6.45
C ARG A 295 12.96 10.64 6.95
N ASP A 296 13.93 9.74 6.96
CA ASP A 296 13.74 8.34 7.39
C ASP A 296 13.27 8.24 8.84
N HIS A 297 13.84 9.08 9.74
CA HIS A 297 13.39 9.17 11.12
C HIS A 297 11.93 9.61 11.21
N ASN A 298 11.55 10.62 10.45
CA ASN A 298 10.20 11.20 10.45
C ASN A 298 9.17 10.25 9.82
N GLU A 299 9.52 9.54 8.75
CA GLU A 299 8.67 8.48 8.18
C GLU A 299 8.42 7.37 9.21
N GLY A 300 9.47 6.88 9.88
CA GLY A 300 9.34 5.89 10.95
C GLY A 300 8.53 6.39 12.16
N LEU A 301 8.66 7.67 12.52
CA LEU A 301 7.92 8.26 13.64
C LEU A 301 6.45 8.45 13.31
N SER A 302 6.13 8.94 12.12
CA SER A 302 4.74 9.10 11.66
C SER A 302 4.03 7.75 11.57
N ARG A 303 4.74 6.70 11.12
CA ARG A 303 4.25 5.34 11.14
C ARG A 303 3.88 4.86 12.54
N ARG A 304 4.82 4.93 13.49
CA ARG A 304 4.55 4.52 14.89
C ARG A 304 3.39 5.27 15.53
N ARG A 305 3.18 6.54 15.17
CA ARG A 305 2.02 7.32 15.63
C ARG A 305 0.71 6.80 15.06
N ALA A 306 0.67 6.52 13.77
CA ALA A 306 -0.51 5.92 13.14
C ALA A 306 -0.82 4.53 13.73
N GLU A 307 0.20 3.69 13.91
CA GLU A 307 0.09 2.38 14.56
C GLU A 307 -0.43 2.47 16.01
N MET A 308 0.01 3.48 16.78
CA MET A 308 -0.48 3.70 18.15
C MET A 308 -1.97 4.02 18.16
N VAL A 309 -2.42 4.87 17.24
CA VAL A 309 -3.85 5.22 17.13
C VAL A 309 -4.68 4.01 16.69
N GLY A 310 -4.24 3.28 15.68
CA GLY A 310 -4.91 2.05 15.22
C GLY A 310 -4.94 0.98 16.32
N GLY A 311 -3.81 0.77 17.00
CA GLY A 311 -3.71 -0.15 18.14
C GLY A 311 -4.68 0.20 19.28
N TYR A 312 -4.83 1.48 19.60
CA TYR A 312 -5.79 1.93 20.62
C TYR A 312 -7.24 1.57 20.24
N LEU A 313 -7.64 1.83 18.99
CA LEU A 313 -8.98 1.48 18.51
C LEU A 313 -9.22 -0.04 18.51
N LYS A 314 -8.21 -0.82 18.16
CA LYS A 314 -8.26 -2.28 18.16
C LYS A 314 -8.31 -2.85 19.58
N GLU A 315 -7.30 -2.54 20.39
CA GLU A 315 -7.09 -3.19 21.69
C GLU A 315 -8.13 -2.79 22.74
N LYS A 316 -8.48 -1.50 22.78
CA LYS A 316 -9.45 -0.99 23.76
C LYS A 316 -10.90 -1.17 23.30
N HIS A 317 -11.16 -1.01 22.01
CA HIS A 317 -12.53 -0.95 21.50
C HIS A 317 -12.94 -2.11 20.61
N GLY A 318 -12.00 -2.99 20.24
CA GLY A 318 -12.27 -4.16 19.40
C GLY A 318 -12.62 -3.80 17.96
N ILE A 319 -12.14 -2.66 17.46
CA ILE A 319 -12.30 -2.31 16.04
C ILE A 319 -11.38 -3.22 15.23
N ASP A 320 -11.97 -3.94 14.27
CA ASP A 320 -11.24 -4.87 13.42
C ASP A 320 -10.24 -4.15 12.50
N ASP A 321 -9.04 -4.73 12.32
CA ASP A 321 -7.99 -4.16 11.47
C ASP A 321 -8.45 -3.98 10.02
N SER A 322 -9.34 -4.85 9.52
CA SER A 322 -9.92 -4.74 8.17
C SER A 322 -10.74 -3.45 7.96
N ARG A 323 -11.09 -2.79 9.04
CA ARG A 323 -11.83 -1.51 9.05
C ARG A 323 -10.95 -0.31 9.27
N MET A 324 -9.61 -0.47 9.25
CA MET A 324 -8.64 0.61 9.45
C MET A 324 -7.60 0.60 8.33
N VAL A 325 -7.33 1.77 7.77
CA VAL A 325 -6.27 1.97 6.78
C VAL A 325 -5.26 2.94 7.36
N LEU A 326 -4.01 2.53 7.47
CA LEU A 326 -2.94 3.34 8.04
C LEU A 326 -2.05 3.92 6.95
N PHE A 327 -1.81 5.24 7.04
CA PHE A 327 -0.84 5.97 6.23
C PHE A 327 0.17 6.68 7.11
N TRP A 328 1.35 6.96 6.56
CA TRP A 328 2.37 7.77 7.23
C TRP A 328 3.14 8.57 6.18
N TYR A 329 3.26 9.86 6.41
CA TYR A 329 3.77 10.80 5.43
C TYR A 329 5.04 11.53 5.92
N GLY A 330 5.53 11.21 7.13
CA GLY A 330 6.67 11.93 7.70
C GLY A 330 6.40 13.44 7.77
N PRO A 331 7.32 14.29 7.29
CA PRO A 331 7.18 15.74 7.34
C PRO A 331 6.40 16.32 6.15
N GLU A 332 5.84 15.47 5.28
CA GLU A 332 5.08 15.93 4.13
C GLU A 332 3.68 16.44 4.54
N ASN A 333 3.10 17.32 3.72
CA ASN A 333 1.78 17.92 3.93
C ASN A 333 1.60 18.61 5.30
N PRO A 334 2.47 19.57 5.66
CA PRO A 334 2.27 20.35 6.88
C PRO A 334 1.00 21.20 6.78
N ILE A 335 0.19 21.24 7.85
CA ILE A 335 -1.03 22.07 7.91
C ILE A 335 -0.73 23.53 8.19
N VAL A 336 0.45 23.80 8.74
CA VAL A 336 0.99 25.15 8.98
C VAL A 336 2.49 25.14 8.66
N ALA A 337 3.09 26.31 8.44
CA ALA A 337 4.54 26.41 8.26
C ALA A 337 5.30 25.85 9.49
N ASN A 338 6.45 25.18 9.26
CA ASN A 338 7.29 24.63 10.34
C ASN A 338 8.27 25.66 10.92
N ASP A 339 7.86 26.90 11.06
CA ASP A 339 8.68 28.09 11.38
C ASP A 339 8.75 28.40 12.88
N THR A 340 7.79 27.92 13.66
CA THR A 340 7.76 28.09 15.12
C THR A 340 7.52 26.76 15.85
N PRO A 341 7.95 26.62 17.12
CA PRO A 341 7.67 25.43 17.93
C PRO A 341 6.16 25.12 18.03
N GLU A 342 5.32 26.16 18.11
CA GLU A 342 3.86 26.03 18.18
C GLU A 342 3.28 25.47 16.86
N ASN A 343 3.79 25.92 15.73
CA ASN A 343 3.39 25.43 14.43
C ASN A 343 3.91 24.00 14.20
N GLN A 344 5.14 23.71 14.56
CA GLN A 344 5.68 22.35 14.54
C GLN A 344 4.82 21.40 15.38
N ALA A 345 4.35 21.83 16.56
CA ALA A 345 3.46 21.04 17.40
C ALA A 345 2.13 20.68 16.71
N LYS A 346 1.58 21.59 15.89
CA LYS A 346 0.38 21.32 15.09
C LYS A 346 0.64 20.31 13.96
N ASN A 347 1.84 20.31 13.39
CA ASN A 347 2.22 19.37 12.33
C ASN A 347 2.50 17.96 12.87
N ARG A 348 2.90 17.80 14.14
CA ARG A 348 3.06 16.50 14.81
C ARG A 348 1.70 15.90 15.15
N ARG A 349 1.04 15.30 14.18
CA ARG A 349 -0.36 14.85 14.33
C ARG A 349 -0.60 13.50 13.71
N VAL A 350 -1.71 12.92 14.11
CA VAL A 350 -2.41 11.87 13.35
C VAL A 350 -3.81 12.39 13.04
N GLU A 351 -4.18 12.31 11.79
CA GLU A 351 -5.55 12.58 11.32
C GLU A 351 -6.33 11.26 11.28
N VAL A 352 -7.53 11.26 11.84
CA VAL A 352 -8.42 10.11 11.83
C VAL A 352 -9.70 10.51 11.10
N ASN A 353 -9.94 9.90 9.96
CA ASN A 353 -11.11 10.18 9.14
C ASN A 353 -11.97 8.93 9.06
N VAL A 354 -13.25 9.05 9.42
CA VAL A 354 -14.18 7.92 9.39
C VAL A 354 -15.16 8.09 8.25
N GLY A 355 -15.20 7.11 7.35
CA GLY A 355 -16.11 7.06 6.24
C GLY A 355 -17.20 5.99 6.43
N LEU A 356 -18.35 6.17 5.78
CA LEU A 356 -19.38 5.16 5.69
C LEU A 356 -19.19 4.35 4.41
N GLY A 357 -19.01 3.03 4.54
CA GLY A 357 -19.08 2.12 3.40
C GLY A 357 -20.53 2.01 2.91
N LYS A 358 -20.75 1.91 1.61
CA LYS A 358 -22.05 1.52 1.08
C LYS A 358 -22.28 0.04 1.40
N SER A 359 -23.35 -0.25 2.13
CA SER A 359 -23.87 -1.60 2.32
C SER A 359 -24.35 -2.20 0.99
#